data_bf58176a161793c1e8a44df0c4df4dd8
#
_entry.id   bf58176a161793c1e8a44df0c4df4dd8
#
_cell.length_a   1.000
_cell.length_b   1.000
_cell.length_c   1.000
_cell.angle_alpha   90.00
_cell.angle_beta   90.00
_cell.angle_gamma   90.00
#
_symmetry.space_group_name_H-M   'P 1'
#
loop_
_entity.id
_entity.type
_entity.pdbx_description
1 polymer ?
#
loop_
_entity_poly.entity_id
_entity_poly.type
_entity_poly.pdbx_seq_one_letter_code
_entity_poly.pdbx_strand_id
1 'polypeptide(L)'
;MNSRAIRRSRGFTLIEIMVVISINVILLSVAIPLYSHSVTHAKEDNLRKNLNTLNVMIFRYTLDKQKAPQSLNDLVTANYIKAVPQDITGSVDTWQLDSADGAILSLDQKDGDGIIGVHSGSNQVASDGTQYSTW
;
A
#
# COMPACT_ATOMS: atom_id res chain seq x y z
N MET A 1 -20.39 -58.06 -38.10
CA MET A 1 -20.83 -57.98 -36.69
C MET A 1 -19.90 -57.07 -35.95
N ASN A 2 -20.33 -55.79 -35.74
CA ASN A 2 -19.53 -54.79 -35.04
C ASN A 2 -19.89 -54.80 -33.56
N SER A 3 -19.02 -55.37 -32.73
CA SER A 3 -19.13 -55.30 -31.26
C SER A 3 -18.67 -53.93 -30.80
N ARG A 4 -19.62 -53.04 -30.52
CA ARG A 4 -19.34 -51.76 -29.81
C ARG A 4 -18.97 -52.09 -28.37
N ALA A 5 -17.70 -51.96 -28.04
CA ALA A 5 -17.22 -51.95 -26.65
C ALA A 5 -17.83 -50.81 -25.90
N ILE A 6 -18.74 -51.06 -24.97
CA ILE A 6 -19.29 -50.08 -24.07
C ILE A 6 -18.18 -49.67 -23.09
N ARG A 7 -17.61 -48.50 -23.29
CA ARG A 7 -16.68 -47.88 -22.35
C ARG A 7 -17.45 -47.59 -21.06
N ARG A 8 -17.26 -48.39 -20.03
CA ARG A 8 -17.73 -48.10 -18.68
C ARG A 8 -17.07 -46.80 -18.20
N SER A 9 -17.82 -45.70 -18.21
CA SER A 9 -17.43 -44.46 -17.52
C SER A 9 -17.43 -44.76 -16.02
N ARG A 10 -16.27 -44.71 -15.39
CA ARG A 10 -16.13 -44.76 -13.93
C ARG A 10 -16.64 -43.41 -13.40
N GLY A 11 -17.80 -43.39 -12.78
CA GLY A 11 -18.31 -42.26 -12.02
C GLY A 11 -17.58 -42.15 -10.67
N PHE A 12 -17.37 -40.91 -10.20
CA PHE A 12 -16.85 -40.66 -8.85
C PHE A 12 -17.84 -41.14 -7.78
N THR A 13 -17.32 -41.72 -6.71
CA THR A 13 -18.13 -42.10 -5.56
C THR A 13 -18.38 -40.87 -4.68
N LEU A 14 -19.51 -40.82 -3.96
CA LEU A 14 -19.86 -39.75 -3.06
C LEU A 14 -18.80 -39.56 -1.95
N ILE A 15 -18.27 -40.68 -1.44
CA ILE A 15 -17.21 -40.66 -0.44
C ILE A 15 -15.90 -40.10 -0.96
N GLU A 16 -15.55 -40.35 -2.22
CA GLU A 16 -14.34 -39.80 -2.84
C GLU A 16 -14.38 -38.28 -2.90
N ILE A 17 -15.52 -37.71 -3.28
CA ILE A 17 -15.74 -36.25 -3.26
C ILE A 17 -15.70 -35.72 -1.83
N MET A 18 -16.31 -36.37 -0.84
CA MET A 18 -16.27 -35.95 0.55
C MET A 18 -14.83 -35.90 1.09
N VAL A 19 -14.01 -36.88 0.78
CA VAL A 19 -12.59 -36.90 1.18
C VAL A 19 -11.83 -35.78 0.52
N VAL A 20 -12.02 -35.54 -0.78
CA VAL A 20 -11.33 -34.46 -1.51
C VAL A 20 -11.68 -33.07 -0.93
N ILE A 21 -12.97 -32.78 -0.72
CA ILE A 21 -13.35 -31.49 -0.14
C ILE A 21 -12.84 -31.33 1.30
N SER A 22 -12.80 -32.40 2.09
CA SER A 22 -12.28 -32.36 3.46
C SER A 22 -10.80 -31.99 3.48
N ILE A 23 -10.00 -32.60 2.61
CA ILE A 23 -8.57 -32.27 2.47
C ILE A 23 -8.40 -30.80 2.01
N ASN A 24 -9.17 -30.34 1.03
CA ASN A 24 -9.10 -28.96 0.57
C ASN A 24 -9.44 -27.97 1.68
N VAL A 25 -10.46 -28.23 2.50
CA VAL A 25 -10.83 -27.35 3.64
C VAL A 25 -9.68 -27.26 4.64
N ILE A 26 -9.03 -28.38 4.96
CA ILE A 26 -7.89 -28.40 5.88
C ILE A 26 -6.73 -27.56 5.31
N LEU A 27 -6.39 -27.70 4.03
CA LEU A 27 -5.33 -26.94 3.40
C LEU A 27 -5.65 -25.43 3.36
N LEU A 28 -6.88 -25.06 3.00
CA LEU A 28 -7.33 -23.69 2.95
C LEU A 28 -7.35 -23.03 4.34
N SER A 29 -7.65 -23.78 5.40
CA SER A 29 -7.67 -23.25 6.76
C SER A 29 -6.31 -22.71 7.22
N VAL A 30 -5.22 -23.24 6.68
CA VAL A 30 -3.85 -22.77 6.94
C VAL A 30 -3.41 -21.69 5.93
N ALA A 31 -3.79 -21.86 4.67
CA ALA A 31 -3.35 -20.97 3.59
C ALA A 31 -3.94 -19.56 3.70
N ILE A 32 -5.21 -19.42 4.08
CA ILE A 32 -5.91 -18.12 4.15
C ILE A 32 -5.26 -17.15 5.16
N PRO A 33 -5.02 -17.52 6.43
CA PRO A 33 -4.39 -16.59 7.37
C PRO A 33 -2.97 -16.21 6.96
N LEU A 34 -2.19 -17.14 6.41
CA LEU A 34 -0.84 -16.86 5.95
C LEU A 34 -0.83 -15.85 4.79
N TYR A 35 -1.78 -15.96 3.87
CA TYR A 35 -1.94 -15.02 2.76
C TYR A 35 -2.33 -13.62 3.26
N SER A 36 -3.26 -13.49 4.20
CA SER A 36 -3.68 -12.20 4.73
C SER A 36 -2.54 -11.44 5.43
N HIS A 37 -1.69 -12.13 6.18
CA HIS A 37 -0.49 -11.54 6.76
C HIS A 37 0.47 -11.01 5.69
N SER A 38 0.75 -11.80 4.66
CA SER A 38 1.64 -11.40 3.58
C SER A 38 1.14 -10.15 2.83
N VAL A 39 -0.18 -10.06 2.60
CA VAL A 39 -0.79 -8.89 1.96
C VAL A 39 -0.69 -7.64 2.85
N THR A 40 -0.90 -7.78 4.16
CA THR A 40 -0.78 -6.65 5.10
C THR A 40 0.65 -6.11 5.12
N HIS A 41 1.65 -6.97 5.28
CA HIS A 41 3.06 -6.56 5.22
C HIS A 41 3.42 -5.86 3.90
N ALA A 42 2.96 -6.41 2.76
CA ALA A 42 3.22 -5.77 1.46
C ALA A 42 2.61 -4.36 1.35
N LYS A 43 1.43 -4.14 1.94
CA LYS A 43 0.82 -2.80 2.01
C LYS A 43 1.59 -1.86 2.92
N GLU A 44 2.06 -2.34 4.06
CA GLU A 44 2.89 -1.57 5.00
C GLU A 44 4.22 -1.15 4.37
N ASP A 45 4.90 -2.06 3.70
CA ASP A 45 6.15 -1.77 2.99
C ASP A 45 5.94 -0.72 1.88
N ASN A 46 4.82 -0.83 1.15
CA ASN A 46 4.47 0.14 0.14
C ASN A 46 4.17 1.52 0.75
N LEU A 47 3.46 1.57 1.89
CA LEU A 47 3.22 2.80 2.62
C LEU A 47 4.53 3.48 3.03
N ARG A 48 5.45 2.74 3.67
CA ARG A 48 6.76 3.26 4.09
C ARG A 48 7.56 3.81 2.91
N LYS A 49 7.53 3.10 1.78
CA LYS A 49 8.19 3.55 0.55
C LYS A 49 7.55 4.85 0.02
N ASN A 50 6.23 4.93 0.01
CA ASN A 50 5.50 6.11 -0.44
C ASN A 50 5.79 7.33 0.45
N LEU A 51 5.76 7.15 1.78
CA LEU A 51 6.11 8.19 2.76
C LEU A 51 7.54 8.70 2.54
N ASN A 52 8.50 7.80 2.44
CA ASN A 52 9.89 8.18 2.19
C ASN A 52 10.03 8.93 0.86
N THR A 53 9.36 8.47 -0.19
CA THR A 53 9.40 9.12 -1.51
C THR A 53 8.82 10.53 -1.44
N LEU A 54 7.65 10.71 -0.82
CA LEU A 54 7.01 12.02 -0.68
C LEU A 54 7.88 12.99 0.12
N ASN A 55 8.37 12.57 1.28
CA ASN A 55 9.22 13.41 2.13
C ASN A 55 10.53 13.81 1.44
N VAL A 56 11.18 12.88 0.74
CA VAL A 56 12.39 13.18 -0.04
C VAL A 56 12.09 14.16 -1.19
N MET A 57 10.95 14.01 -1.87
CA MET A 57 10.59 14.90 -2.97
C MET A 57 10.15 16.30 -2.49
N ILE A 58 9.48 16.40 -1.35
CA ILE A 58 9.20 17.69 -0.69
C ILE A 58 10.52 18.42 -0.38
N PHE A 59 11.47 17.71 0.21
CA PHE A 59 12.77 18.28 0.52
C PHE A 59 13.52 18.74 -0.73
N ARG A 60 13.58 17.92 -1.79
CA ARG A 60 14.21 18.27 -3.07
C ARG A 60 13.54 19.48 -3.72
N TYR A 61 12.21 19.50 -3.75
CA TYR A 61 11.45 20.64 -4.28
C TYR A 61 11.83 21.92 -3.56
N THR A 62 11.90 21.87 -2.22
CA THR A 62 12.26 23.06 -1.40
C THR A 62 13.68 23.53 -1.67
N LEU A 63 14.64 22.61 -1.82
CA LEU A 63 16.02 22.97 -2.18
C LEU A 63 16.10 23.64 -3.56
N ASP A 64 15.44 23.06 -4.55
CA ASP A 64 15.54 23.53 -5.94
C ASP A 64 14.76 24.84 -6.17
N LYS A 65 13.60 24.97 -5.55
CA LYS A 65 12.71 26.13 -5.70
C LYS A 65 12.94 27.23 -4.66
N GLN A 66 13.73 26.95 -3.62
CA GLN A 66 13.93 27.83 -2.45
C GLN A 66 12.61 28.23 -1.76
N LYS A 67 11.59 27.38 -1.92
CA LYS A 67 10.24 27.55 -1.41
C LYS A 67 9.60 26.20 -1.17
N ALA A 68 8.92 26.02 -0.05
CA ALA A 68 8.16 24.80 0.23
C ALA A 68 6.94 24.65 -0.68
N PRO A 69 6.56 23.43 -1.08
CA PRO A 69 5.34 23.18 -1.86
C PRO A 69 4.11 23.52 -1.00
N GLN A 70 3.06 24.04 -1.63
CA GLN A 70 1.80 24.35 -0.95
C GLN A 70 0.84 23.16 -0.95
N SER A 71 1.05 22.22 -1.88
CA SER A 71 0.28 20.99 -2.02
C SER A 71 1.14 19.87 -2.56
N LEU A 72 0.73 18.61 -2.34
CA LEU A 72 1.40 17.46 -2.96
C LEU A 72 1.28 17.49 -4.50
N ASN A 73 0.26 18.18 -5.01
CA ASN A 73 0.07 18.33 -6.46
C ASN A 73 1.14 19.24 -7.10
N ASP A 74 1.76 20.13 -6.33
CA ASP A 74 2.88 20.96 -6.80
C ASP A 74 4.09 20.08 -7.20
N LEU A 75 4.30 18.98 -6.48
CA LEU A 75 5.34 18.00 -6.81
C LEU A 75 5.06 17.30 -8.15
N VAL A 76 3.79 17.04 -8.47
CA VAL A 76 3.37 16.47 -9.75
C VAL A 76 3.56 17.48 -10.88
N THR A 77 3.09 18.71 -10.68
CA THR A 77 3.17 19.79 -11.66
C THR A 77 4.62 20.16 -11.99
N ALA A 78 5.50 20.11 -10.99
CA ALA A 78 6.92 20.35 -11.16
C ALA A 78 7.73 19.11 -11.59
N ASN A 79 7.07 17.99 -11.91
CA ASN A 79 7.66 16.73 -12.36
C ASN A 79 8.63 16.04 -11.38
N TYR A 80 8.51 16.26 -10.08
CA TYR A 80 9.25 15.53 -9.05
C TYR A 80 8.68 14.12 -8.84
N ILE A 81 7.36 13.99 -8.96
CA ILE A 81 6.64 12.71 -8.96
C ILE A 81 5.67 12.66 -10.14
N LYS A 82 5.36 11.45 -10.61
CA LYS A 82 4.40 11.27 -11.72
C LYS A 82 2.95 11.46 -11.28
N ALA A 83 2.64 11.02 -10.08
CA ALA A 83 1.33 11.14 -9.45
C ALA A 83 1.51 11.04 -7.94
N VAL A 84 0.57 11.59 -7.18
CA VAL A 84 0.53 11.40 -5.72
C VAL A 84 0.22 9.92 -5.45
N PRO A 85 1.08 9.21 -4.69
CA PRO A 85 0.83 7.80 -4.37
C PRO A 85 -0.36 7.66 -3.42
N GLN A 86 -0.97 6.48 -3.42
CA GLN A 86 -2.05 6.16 -2.50
C GLN A 86 -1.50 5.88 -1.09
N ASP A 87 -2.25 6.33 -0.09
CA ASP A 87 -2.06 5.94 1.31
C ASP A 87 -2.51 4.48 1.53
N ILE A 88 -2.29 3.95 2.72
CA ILE A 88 -2.71 2.58 3.10
C ILE A 88 -4.22 2.35 2.98
N THR A 89 -5.00 3.41 3.09
CA THR A 89 -6.45 3.40 2.87
C THR A 89 -6.86 3.17 1.42
N GLY A 90 -5.92 3.29 0.46
CA GLY A 90 -6.19 3.23 -0.97
C GLY A 90 -6.62 4.57 -1.58
N SER A 91 -6.64 5.65 -0.81
CA SER A 91 -6.95 7.01 -1.27
C SER A 91 -5.69 7.87 -1.34
N VAL A 92 -5.73 8.92 -2.15
CA VAL A 92 -4.70 9.96 -2.23
C VAL A 92 -4.99 11.15 -1.32
N ASP A 93 -6.23 11.24 -0.81
CA ASP A 93 -6.72 12.38 -0.04
C ASP A 93 -6.56 12.21 1.47
N THR A 94 -6.08 11.04 1.91
CA THR A 94 -5.92 10.71 3.33
C THR A 94 -4.56 11.07 3.90
N TRP A 95 -3.65 11.60 3.08
CA TRP A 95 -2.38 12.11 3.56
C TRP A 95 -2.57 13.30 4.50
N GLN A 96 -1.95 13.26 5.67
CA GLN A 96 -1.85 14.40 6.57
C GLN A 96 -0.58 15.17 6.23
N LEU A 97 -0.73 16.47 6.06
CA LEU A 97 0.36 17.36 5.65
C LEU A 97 0.90 18.08 6.86
N ASP A 98 2.20 17.94 7.09
CA ASP A 98 2.91 18.70 8.11
C ASP A 98 3.29 20.06 7.51
N SER A 99 2.59 21.09 7.94
CA SER A 99 2.90 22.46 7.58
C SER A 99 3.53 23.15 8.77
N ALA A 100 4.55 23.94 8.54
CA ALA A 100 5.11 24.80 9.58
C ALA A 100 5.26 26.20 9.03
N ASP A 101 4.64 27.14 9.73
CA ASP A 101 4.83 28.57 9.48
C ASP A 101 6.27 28.93 9.86
N GLY A 102 7.05 29.36 8.88
CA GLY A 102 8.44 29.76 9.09
C GLY A 102 9.44 28.61 9.22
N ALA A 103 9.07 27.36 8.88
CA ALA A 103 10.01 26.25 8.87
C ALA A 103 11.03 26.40 7.73
N ILE A 104 12.30 26.41 8.10
CA ILE A 104 13.42 26.49 7.17
C ILE A 104 14.02 25.10 7.01
N LEU A 105 13.79 24.45 5.87
CA LEU A 105 14.40 23.18 5.47
C LEU A 105 15.79 23.39 4.82
N SER A 106 16.08 24.61 4.35
CA SER A 106 17.34 24.97 3.72
C SER A 106 17.74 26.39 4.09
N LEU A 107 19.06 26.64 4.25
CA LEU A 107 19.59 27.97 4.54
C LEU A 107 19.31 29.02 3.45
N ASP A 108 19.06 28.56 2.22
CA ASP A 108 18.77 29.42 1.06
C ASP A 108 17.26 29.60 0.81
N GLN A 109 16.41 29.03 1.69
CA GLN A 109 14.97 29.12 1.57
C GLN A 109 14.49 30.56 1.86
N LYS A 110 13.71 31.11 0.94
CA LYS A 110 13.21 32.51 1.02
C LYS A 110 11.83 32.61 1.67
N ASP A 111 11.09 31.51 1.72
CA ASP A 111 9.72 31.45 2.20
C ASP A 111 9.57 30.17 3.05
N GLY A 112 9.17 30.34 4.30
CA GLY A 112 9.04 29.25 5.26
C GLY A 112 7.66 28.61 5.29
N ASP A 113 6.70 29.18 4.56
CA ASP A 113 5.33 28.67 4.53
C ASP A 113 5.19 27.51 3.53
N GLY A 114 4.54 26.43 3.95
CA GLY A 114 4.24 25.30 3.10
C GLY A 114 4.41 23.96 3.79
N ILE A 115 4.38 22.89 2.98
CA ILE A 115 4.47 21.51 3.45
C ILE A 115 5.94 21.15 3.67
N ILE A 116 6.24 20.69 4.88
CA ILE A 116 7.59 20.24 5.29
C ILE A 116 7.69 18.72 5.39
N GLY A 117 6.56 18.05 5.52
CA GLY A 117 6.48 16.59 5.63
C GLY A 117 5.07 16.07 5.38
N VAL A 118 4.95 14.77 5.38
CA VAL A 118 3.68 14.06 5.20
C VAL A 118 3.70 12.77 6.00
N HIS A 119 2.56 12.42 6.58
CA HIS A 119 2.32 11.15 7.26
C HIS A 119 0.96 10.56 6.85
N SER A 120 0.71 9.29 7.18
CA SER A 120 -0.58 8.66 6.89
C SER A 120 -1.69 9.24 7.76
N GLY A 121 -2.86 9.46 7.19
CA GLY A 121 -4.06 9.84 7.95
C GLY A 121 -4.82 8.66 8.56
N SER A 122 -4.31 7.44 8.43
CA SER A 122 -4.95 6.24 8.95
C SER A 122 -4.60 6.01 10.42
N ASN A 123 -5.62 5.90 11.27
CA ASN A 123 -5.46 5.54 12.69
C ASN A 123 -5.45 4.02 12.93
N GLN A 124 -5.42 3.21 11.89
CA GLN A 124 -5.34 1.76 12.04
C GLN A 124 -3.96 1.37 12.59
N VAL A 125 -3.95 0.22 13.28
CA VAL A 125 -2.74 -0.33 13.89
C VAL A 125 -2.02 -1.22 12.88
N ALA A 126 -0.73 -0.98 12.72
CA ALA A 126 0.16 -1.77 11.88
C ALA A 126 0.49 -3.13 12.53
N SER A 127 1.12 -4.00 11.75
CA SER A 127 1.56 -5.33 12.22
C SER A 127 2.58 -5.27 13.36
N ASP A 128 3.31 -4.16 13.49
CA ASP A 128 4.27 -3.90 14.56
C ASP A 128 3.65 -3.27 15.84
N GLY A 129 2.33 -3.02 15.81
CA GLY A 129 1.58 -2.42 16.93
C GLY A 129 1.57 -0.90 16.96
N THR A 130 2.22 -0.22 16.03
CA THR A 130 2.18 1.24 15.90
C THR A 130 0.98 1.68 15.08
N GLN A 131 0.55 2.93 15.22
CA GLN A 131 -0.49 3.49 14.33
C GLN A 131 0.15 4.02 13.04
N TYR A 132 -0.51 3.82 11.90
CA TYR A 132 0.00 4.36 10.63
C TYR A 132 0.13 5.88 10.63
N SER A 133 -0.71 6.59 11.40
CA SER A 133 -0.65 8.03 11.56
C SER A 133 0.62 8.54 12.28
N THR A 134 1.41 7.63 12.84
CA THR A 134 2.70 7.99 13.46
C THR A 134 3.92 7.71 12.58
N TRP A 135 3.67 7.24 11.37
CA TRP A 135 4.73 6.89 10.40
C TRP A 135 5.14 8.06 9.52
#